data_b592090f591fceb6a51daf272dba7e18
#
_entry.id   b592090f591fceb6a51daf272dba7e18
#
_cell.length_a   1.000
_cell.length_b   1.000
_cell.length_c   1.000
_cell.angle_alpha   90.00
_cell.angle_beta   90.00
_cell.angle_gamma   90.00
#
_symmetry.space_group_name_H-M   'P 1'
#
loop_
_entity.id
_entity.type
_entity.pdbx_description
1 polymer ?
#
loop_
_entity_poly.entity_id
_entity_poly.type
_entity_poly.pdbx_seq_one_letter_code
_entity_poly.pdbx_strand_id
1 'polypeptide(L)'
;MLLLTACGKSNTPEPTEEPVPTPTATPSPTPTVNPYVNPLTGLSVDKPIAQNRPFAVMVNNIKEALPQCGIGSADIIYEVVAEGGITRMVAVFQDISQVGRIGSVRSTRTYYLDIAQGLDAILLHAGASTYAYEELKTRDNCTNIDGIYDTTI
;
A
#
# COMPACT_ATOMS: atom_id res chain seq x y z
N MET A 1 -60.30 69.27 -45.87
CA MET A 1 -60.88 67.92 -45.91
C MET A 1 -59.81 66.97 -45.46
N LEU A 2 -59.88 66.58 -44.20
CA LEU A 2 -58.79 65.83 -43.48
C LEU A 2 -59.32 64.44 -43.20
N LEU A 3 -58.71 63.44 -43.81
CA LEU A 3 -59.02 62.03 -43.53
C LEU A 3 -58.07 61.47 -42.54
N LEU A 4 -58.58 61.06 -41.32
CA LEU A 4 -57.86 60.36 -40.28
C LEU A 4 -58.03 58.87 -40.51
N THR A 5 -56.96 58.12 -40.79
CA THR A 5 -56.89 56.69 -40.83
C THR A 5 -56.41 56.18 -39.49
N ALA A 6 -57.29 55.46 -38.71
CA ALA A 6 -56.94 54.82 -37.46
C ALA A 6 -56.36 53.44 -37.75
N CYS A 7 -55.12 53.22 -37.31
CA CYS A 7 -54.49 51.90 -37.35
C CYS A 7 -54.86 51.13 -36.01
N GLY A 8 -55.67 50.08 -36.13
CA GLY A 8 -56.00 49.17 -35.07
C GLY A 8 -54.81 48.16 -34.88
N LYS A 9 -54.25 48.10 -33.69
CA LYS A 9 -53.30 47.05 -33.28
C LYS A 9 -54.11 45.80 -32.85
N SER A 10 -53.96 44.72 -33.60
CA SER A 10 -54.44 43.40 -33.19
C SER A 10 -53.45 42.80 -32.19
N ASN A 11 -53.87 42.67 -30.93
CA ASN A 11 -53.15 41.89 -29.92
C ASN A 11 -53.43 40.42 -30.19
N THR A 12 -52.51 39.71 -30.82
CA THR A 12 -52.50 38.24 -30.83
C THR A 12 -51.83 37.79 -29.53
N PRO A 13 -52.44 36.94 -28.71
CA PRO A 13 -51.79 36.43 -27.51
C PRO A 13 -50.62 35.51 -27.92
N GLU A 14 -49.44 35.77 -27.36
CA GLU A 14 -48.25 34.97 -27.49
C GLU A 14 -48.48 33.59 -26.86
N PRO A 15 -48.13 32.48 -27.52
CA PRO A 15 -48.28 31.16 -26.93
C PRO A 15 -47.42 31.03 -25.67
N THR A 16 -48.01 30.78 -24.53
CA THR A 16 -47.33 30.45 -23.29
C THR A 16 -46.60 29.12 -23.47
N GLU A 17 -45.29 29.13 -23.50
CA GLU A 17 -44.49 27.91 -23.47
C GLU A 17 -44.73 27.16 -22.19
N GLU A 18 -45.15 25.90 -22.29
CA GLU A 18 -45.22 25.00 -21.13
C GLU A 18 -43.83 24.78 -20.54
N PRO A 19 -43.66 24.77 -19.22
CA PRO A 19 -42.39 24.55 -18.61
C PRO A 19 -41.83 23.17 -18.99
N VAL A 20 -40.69 23.14 -19.69
CA VAL A 20 -39.95 21.92 -20.01
C VAL A 20 -39.57 21.24 -18.68
N PRO A 21 -39.88 19.95 -18.48
CA PRO A 21 -39.54 19.27 -17.23
C PRO A 21 -38.01 19.26 -17.07
N THR A 22 -37.52 19.89 -16.00
CA THR A 22 -36.10 19.87 -15.61
C THR A 22 -35.71 18.42 -15.37
N PRO A 23 -34.65 17.90 -16.00
CA PRO A 23 -34.21 16.53 -15.79
C PRO A 23 -33.86 16.34 -14.30
N THR A 24 -34.60 15.46 -13.62
CA THR A 24 -34.30 15.05 -12.25
C THR A 24 -32.93 14.38 -12.25
N ALA A 25 -31.99 14.92 -11.51
CA ALA A 25 -30.65 14.36 -11.39
C ALA A 25 -30.77 12.92 -10.87
N THR A 26 -30.35 11.96 -11.69
CA THR A 26 -30.20 10.56 -11.26
C THR A 26 -29.20 10.52 -10.10
N PRO A 27 -29.53 9.91 -8.95
CA PRO A 27 -28.59 9.84 -7.84
C PRO A 27 -27.32 9.13 -8.31
N SER A 28 -26.18 9.81 -8.17
CA SER A 28 -24.88 9.22 -8.43
C SER A 28 -24.68 8.05 -7.46
N PRO A 29 -24.22 6.87 -7.92
CA PRO A 29 -24.01 5.75 -7.02
C PRO A 29 -23.04 6.16 -5.92
N THR A 30 -23.44 5.99 -4.67
CA THR A 30 -22.56 6.18 -3.51
C THR A 30 -21.37 5.23 -3.67
N PRO A 31 -20.12 5.69 -3.63
CA PRO A 31 -18.96 4.82 -3.75
C PRO A 31 -19.02 3.76 -2.64
N THR A 32 -19.04 2.49 -3.03
CA THR A 32 -18.95 1.38 -2.09
C THR A 32 -17.53 1.39 -1.52
N VAL A 33 -17.39 1.74 -0.25
CA VAL A 33 -16.09 1.72 0.44
C VAL A 33 -15.69 0.26 0.62
N ASN A 34 -14.55 -0.14 0.05
CA ASN A 34 -13.98 -1.46 0.31
C ASN A 34 -13.56 -1.51 1.80
N PRO A 35 -14.08 -2.45 2.60
CA PRO A 35 -13.75 -2.54 4.03
C PRO A 35 -12.32 -3.06 4.28
N TYR A 36 -11.66 -3.58 3.27
CA TYR A 36 -10.32 -4.16 3.39
C TYR A 36 -9.25 -3.18 2.89
N VAL A 37 -8.37 -2.84 3.79
CA VAL A 37 -7.25 -1.91 3.54
C VAL A 37 -5.95 -2.57 4.00
N ASN A 38 -4.94 -2.53 3.15
CA ASN A 38 -3.58 -2.92 3.51
C ASN A 38 -3.03 -1.94 4.57
N PRO A 39 -2.70 -2.38 5.79
CA PRO A 39 -2.29 -1.48 6.87
C PRO A 39 -0.93 -0.81 6.62
N LEU A 40 -0.09 -1.37 5.74
CA LEU A 40 1.23 -0.81 5.42
C LEU A 40 1.15 0.33 4.40
N THR A 41 0.21 0.26 3.44
CA THR A 41 0.12 1.20 2.33
C THR A 41 -1.10 2.10 2.36
N GLY A 42 -2.15 1.73 3.11
CA GLY A 42 -3.44 2.40 3.09
C GLY A 42 -4.27 2.12 1.83
N LEU A 43 -3.81 1.27 0.93
CA LEU A 43 -4.51 0.94 -0.31
C LEU A 43 -5.59 -0.11 -0.09
N SER A 44 -6.68 -0.01 -0.85
CA SER A 44 -7.75 -1.02 -0.85
C SER A 44 -7.24 -2.36 -1.37
N VAL A 45 -7.70 -3.44 -0.74
CA VAL A 45 -7.37 -4.83 -1.10
C VAL A 45 -8.65 -5.66 -1.25
N ASP A 46 -8.58 -6.75 -2.04
CA ASP A 46 -9.76 -7.58 -2.35
C ASP A 46 -10.13 -8.55 -1.21
N LYS A 47 -9.25 -8.75 -0.24
CA LYS A 47 -9.42 -9.70 0.87
C LYS A 47 -8.91 -9.10 2.19
N PRO A 48 -9.35 -9.68 3.33
CA PRO A 48 -9.01 -9.14 4.65
C PRO A 48 -7.56 -9.46 5.05
N ILE A 49 -6.58 -9.05 4.23
CA ILE A 49 -5.15 -9.23 4.53
C ILE A 49 -4.70 -8.34 5.70
N ALA A 50 -5.51 -7.34 6.06
CA ALA A 50 -5.21 -6.42 7.17
C ALA A 50 -5.01 -7.11 8.53
N GLN A 51 -5.50 -8.34 8.68
CA GLN A 51 -5.36 -9.12 9.90
C GLN A 51 -4.12 -10.03 9.92
N ASN A 52 -3.43 -10.15 8.79
CA ASN A 52 -2.22 -10.95 8.71
C ASN A 52 -1.06 -10.18 9.36
N ARG A 53 -0.16 -10.90 10.02
CA ARG A 53 1.13 -10.33 10.40
C ARG A 53 1.98 -10.16 9.15
N PRO A 54 2.61 -8.99 8.94
CA PRO A 54 3.46 -8.79 7.78
C PRO A 54 4.77 -9.60 7.89
N PHE A 55 5.42 -9.79 6.76
CA PHE A 55 6.77 -10.38 6.69
C PHE A 55 7.78 -9.28 6.39
N ALA A 56 8.85 -9.24 7.18
CA ALA A 56 9.99 -8.35 6.98
C ALA A 56 11.20 -9.18 6.54
N VAL A 57 11.64 -9.03 5.30
CA VAL A 57 12.72 -9.85 4.73
C VAL A 57 14.00 -9.03 4.63
N MET A 58 15.09 -9.53 5.23
CA MET A 58 16.41 -8.94 5.10
C MET A 58 16.99 -9.18 3.72
N VAL A 59 17.13 -8.14 2.92
CA VAL A 59 17.62 -8.23 1.54
C VAL A 59 19.00 -7.59 1.38
N ASN A 60 19.87 -8.31 0.69
CA ASN A 60 21.22 -7.86 0.38
C ASN A 60 21.20 -6.76 -0.68
N ASN A 61 22.00 -5.70 -0.48
CA ASN A 61 22.08 -4.58 -1.41
C ASN A 61 23.51 -4.30 -1.90
N ILE A 62 24.38 -5.30 -1.89
CA ILE A 62 25.69 -5.18 -2.54
C ILE A 62 25.54 -5.38 -4.04
N LYS A 63 26.51 -4.87 -4.81
CA LYS A 63 26.50 -4.91 -6.27
C LYS A 63 26.36 -6.35 -6.82
N GLU A 64 27.00 -7.30 -6.18
CA GLU A 64 26.99 -8.72 -6.56
C GLU A 64 25.66 -9.43 -6.31
N ALA A 65 24.78 -8.81 -5.51
CA ALA A 65 23.42 -9.32 -5.22
C ALA A 65 22.37 -8.82 -6.20
N LEU A 66 22.72 -7.95 -7.11
CA LEU A 66 21.81 -7.39 -8.11
C LEU A 66 21.65 -8.32 -9.33
N PRO A 67 20.45 -8.40 -9.93
CA PRO A 67 19.20 -7.79 -9.42
C PRO A 67 18.60 -8.62 -8.27
N GLN A 68 18.04 -7.93 -7.27
CA GLN A 68 17.28 -8.61 -6.21
C GLN A 68 16.00 -9.22 -6.78
N CYS A 69 15.55 -10.32 -6.17
CA CYS A 69 14.30 -10.98 -6.53
C CYS A 69 13.16 -10.51 -5.61
N GLY A 70 11.99 -10.27 -6.19
CA GLY A 70 10.73 -10.10 -5.47
C GLY A 70 10.53 -8.79 -4.71
N ILE A 71 11.54 -7.94 -4.59
CA ILE A 71 11.43 -6.68 -3.81
C ILE A 71 10.46 -5.67 -4.43
N GLY A 72 10.21 -5.74 -5.74
CA GLY A 72 9.23 -4.88 -6.41
C GLY A 72 7.78 -5.12 -6.00
N SER A 73 7.50 -6.23 -5.28
CA SER A 73 6.19 -6.54 -4.71
C SER A 73 6.08 -6.17 -3.23
N ALA A 74 7.13 -5.59 -2.65
CA ALA A 74 7.10 -5.15 -1.25
C ALA A 74 6.18 -3.94 -1.08
N ASP A 75 5.45 -3.92 0.02
CA ASP A 75 4.61 -2.78 0.42
C ASP A 75 5.46 -1.61 0.92
N ILE A 76 6.53 -1.91 1.65
CA ILE A 76 7.50 -0.91 2.16
C ILE A 76 8.91 -1.48 2.02
N ILE A 77 9.86 -0.62 1.68
CA ILE A 77 11.29 -0.95 1.73
C ILE A 77 12.01 0.07 2.63
N TYR A 78 12.66 -0.44 3.67
CA TYR A 78 13.58 0.34 4.48
C TYR A 78 15.00 0.07 4.00
N GLU A 79 15.68 1.09 3.54
CA GLU A 79 17.12 1.01 3.23
C GLU A 79 17.92 1.67 4.35
N VAL A 80 18.79 0.90 4.98
CA VAL A 80 19.55 1.34 6.15
C VAL A 80 21.03 1.02 5.96
N VAL A 81 21.88 1.96 6.35
CA VAL A 81 23.33 1.76 6.31
C VAL A 81 23.73 0.67 7.31
N ALA A 82 24.51 -0.29 6.83
CA ALA A 82 25.15 -1.33 7.62
C ALA A 82 26.67 -1.08 7.73
N GLU A 83 27.44 -2.11 8.04
CA GLU A 83 28.89 -1.99 8.17
C GLU A 83 29.58 -1.63 6.85
N GLY A 84 30.66 -0.85 6.92
CA GLY A 84 31.50 -0.51 5.77
C GLY A 84 30.83 0.42 4.76
N GLY A 85 29.80 1.17 5.15
CA GLY A 85 29.08 2.07 4.24
C GLY A 85 28.16 1.34 3.24
N ILE A 86 27.98 0.03 3.38
CA ILE A 86 27.07 -0.76 2.58
C ILE A 86 25.67 -0.62 3.16
N THR A 87 24.65 -0.51 2.32
CA THR A 87 23.25 -0.57 2.78
C THR A 87 22.71 -1.99 2.72
N ARG A 88 21.68 -2.24 3.52
CA ARG A 88 20.80 -3.40 3.43
C ARG A 88 19.38 -2.94 3.41
N MET A 89 18.51 -3.74 2.81
CA MET A 89 17.09 -3.45 2.77
C MET A 89 16.32 -4.41 3.68
N VAL A 90 15.25 -3.88 4.29
CA VAL A 90 14.17 -4.66 4.87
C VAL A 90 12.98 -4.47 3.95
N ALA A 91 12.64 -5.50 3.19
CA ALA A 91 11.45 -5.52 2.35
C ALA A 91 10.28 -6.07 3.14
N VAL A 92 9.23 -5.27 3.31
CA VAL A 92 8.06 -5.60 4.13
C VAL A 92 6.87 -5.88 3.23
N PHE A 93 6.21 -7.00 3.50
CA PHE A 93 5.07 -7.49 2.72
C PHE A 93 3.91 -7.81 3.66
N GLN A 94 2.74 -7.27 3.39
CA GLN A 94 1.52 -7.66 4.11
C GLN A 94 1.01 -9.04 3.69
N ASP A 95 1.25 -9.41 2.44
CA ASP A 95 0.92 -10.73 1.89
C ASP A 95 2.02 -11.19 0.92
N ILE A 96 2.61 -12.35 1.18
CA ILE A 96 3.63 -12.97 0.33
C ILE A 96 3.07 -14.10 -0.56
N SER A 97 1.78 -14.39 -0.49
CA SER A 97 1.16 -15.53 -1.17
C SER A 97 1.31 -15.51 -2.71
N GLN A 98 1.52 -14.33 -3.28
CA GLN A 98 1.72 -14.13 -4.72
C GLN A 98 3.16 -13.73 -5.08
N VAL A 99 4.05 -13.65 -4.11
CA VAL A 99 5.46 -13.31 -4.32
C VAL A 99 6.24 -14.62 -4.48
N GLY A 100 6.74 -14.89 -5.67
CA GLY A 100 7.37 -16.18 -5.97
C GLY A 100 8.70 -16.39 -5.23
N ARG A 101 9.68 -15.54 -5.45
CA ARG A 101 11.02 -15.62 -4.84
C ARG A 101 11.41 -14.26 -4.29
N ILE A 102 11.91 -14.23 -3.05
CA ILE A 102 12.43 -13.02 -2.41
C ILE A 102 13.90 -13.24 -2.06
N GLY A 103 14.74 -12.29 -2.39
CA GLY A 103 16.16 -12.37 -2.01
C GLY A 103 17.11 -11.66 -2.97
N SER A 104 18.42 -11.80 -2.75
CA SER A 104 19.08 -12.71 -1.78
C SER A 104 18.88 -12.23 -0.35
N VAL A 105 18.57 -13.19 0.53
CA VAL A 105 18.38 -12.91 1.96
C VAL A 105 19.72 -12.70 2.65
N ARG A 106 19.79 -11.84 3.66
CA ARG A 106 21.01 -11.45 4.36
C ARG A 106 20.84 -11.41 5.88
N SER A 107 21.99 -11.33 6.57
CA SER A 107 22.03 -11.28 8.03
C SER A 107 21.38 -10.02 8.60
N THR A 108 20.65 -10.18 9.70
CA THR A 108 20.06 -9.08 10.45
C THR A 108 21.04 -8.40 11.41
N ARG A 109 20.63 -7.25 11.96
CA ARG A 109 21.31 -6.46 12.99
C ARG A 109 20.27 -5.99 14.01
N THR A 110 20.72 -5.49 15.15
CA THR A 110 19.81 -5.04 16.24
C THR A 110 18.77 -4.02 15.78
N TYR A 111 19.18 -3.01 15.03
CA TYR A 111 18.31 -1.96 14.53
C TYR A 111 17.27 -2.43 13.49
N TYR A 112 17.50 -3.55 12.80
CA TYR A 112 16.49 -4.17 11.94
C TYR A 112 15.43 -4.93 12.75
N LEU A 113 15.80 -5.43 13.95
CA LEU A 113 14.84 -6.01 14.88
C LEU A 113 13.84 -4.97 15.34
N ASP A 114 14.28 -3.71 15.55
CA ASP A 114 13.41 -2.60 15.92
C ASP A 114 12.37 -2.30 14.82
N ILE A 115 12.80 -2.32 13.55
CA ILE A 115 11.90 -2.11 12.42
C ILE A 115 10.85 -3.24 12.35
N ALA A 116 11.29 -4.50 12.41
CA ALA A 116 10.40 -5.64 12.33
C ALA A 116 9.40 -5.67 13.50
N GLN A 117 9.87 -5.41 14.72
CA GLN A 117 9.05 -5.38 15.92
C GLN A 117 8.06 -4.22 15.91
N GLY A 118 8.48 -3.03 15.42
CA GLY A 118 7.60 -1.86 15.29
C GLY A 118 6.42 -2.07 14.34
N LEU A 119 6.55 -3.03 13.40
CA LEU A 119 5.51 -3.44 12.46
C LEU A 119 4.78 -4.73 12.89
N ASP A 120 5.12 -5.31 14.04
CA ASP A 120 4.72 -6.66 14.44
C ASP A 120 4.97 -7.71 13.33
N ALA A 121 6.05 -7.53 12.56
CA ALA A 121 6.37 -8.37 11.42
C ALA A 121 7.11 -9.65 11.83
N ILE A 122 6.95 -10.71 11.04
CA ILE A 122 7.79 -11.91 11.09
C ILE A 122 9.07 -11.61 10.32
N LEU A 123 10.22 -11.56 11.01
CA LEU A 123 11.51 -11.24 10.40
C LEU A 123 12.14 -12.47 9.76
N LEU A 124 12.39 -12.43 8.44
CA LEU A 124 13.16 -13.44 7.73
C LEU A 124 14.57 -12.94 7.47
N HIS A 125 15.56 -13.71 7.91
CA HIS A 125 16.97 -13.35 7.74
C HIS A 125 17.84 -14.60 7.52
N ALA A 126 19.06 -14.42 7.07
CA ALA A 126 20.07 -15.47 6.97
C ALA A 126 21.28 -15.07 7.80
N GLY A 127 21.31 -15.53 9.04
CA GLY A 127 22.28 -15.16 10.05
C GLY A 127 22.01 -13.79 10.68
N ALA A 128 22.79 -13.48 11.71
CA ALA A 128 22.72 -12.21 12.42
C ALA A 128 24.13 -11.80 12.95
N SER A 129 24.27 -10.56 13.43
CA SER A 129 25.41 -10.21 14.25
C SER A 129 25.32 -10.87 15.62
N THR A 130 26.46 -11.00 16.31
CA THR A 130 26.47 -11.52 17.67
C THR A 130 25.50 -10.76 18.58
N TYR A 131 25.50 -9.43 18.50
CA TYR A 131 24.59 -8.58 19.27
C TYR A 131 23.11 -8.83 18.92
N ALA A 132 22.80 -9.01 17.64
CA ALA A 132 21.41 -9.29 17.24
C ALA A 132 20.96 -10.67 17.73
N TYR A 133 21.83 -11.68 17.72
CA TYR A 133 21.52 -12.98 18.31
C TYR A 133 21.29 -12.91 19.82
N GLU A 134 22.08 -12.11 20.55
CA GLU A 134 21.88 -11.92 22.00
C GLU A 134 20.54 -11.21 22.27
N GLU A 135 20.20 -10.19 21.50
CA GLU A 135 18.91 -9.51 21.63
C GLU A 135 17.73 -10.42 21.29
N LEU A 136 17.81 -11.23 20.24
CA LEU A 136 16.75 -12.18 19.87
C LEU A 136 16.41 -13.20 20.98
N LYS A 137 17.38 -13.52 21.86
CA LYS A 137 17.14 -14.39 23.03
C LYS A 137 16.31 -13.73 24.12
N THR A 138 16.32 -12.42 24.20
CA THR A 138 15.75 -11.63 25.30
C THR A 138 14.60 -10.74 24.89
N ARG A 139 14.42 -10.49 23.59
CA ARG A 139 13.33 -9.67 23.08
C ARG A 139 12.02 -10.44 23.08
N ASP A 140 11.06 -9.93 23.84
CA ASP A 140 9.69 -10.38 23.72
C ASP A 140 9.08 -9.91 22.38
N ASN A 141 8.21 -10.74 21.80
CA ASN A 141 7.43 -10.43 20.60
C ASN A 141 8.26 -10.13 19.32
N CYS A 142 9.51 -10.59 19.25
CA CYS A 142 10.31 -10.54 18.04
C CYS A 142 10.33 -11.90 17.33
N THR A 143 9.28 -12.20 16.58
CA THR A 143 9.22 -13.45 15.81
C THR A 143 10.17 -13.39 14.62
N ASN A 144 11.06 -14.39 14.52
CA ASN A 144 12.01 -14.45 13.40
C ASN A 144 12.15 -15.87 12.86
N ILE A 145 12.64 -15.96 11.63
CA ILE A 145 13.01 -17.19 10.93
C ILE A 145 14.43 -16.97 10.40
N ASP A 146 15.37 -17.79 10.86
CA ASP A 146 16.75 -17.75 10.41
C ASP A 146 17.02 -18.86 9.39
N GLY A 147 17.15 -18.51 8.12
CA GLY A 147 17.41 -19.44 7.03
C GLY A 147 18.75 -20.20 7.10
N ILE A 148 19.60 -19.93 8.13
CA ILE A 148 20.80 -20.71 8.41
C ILE A 148 20.50 -21.85 9.40
N TYR A 149 19.66 -21.59 10.39
CA TYR A 149 19.41 -22.53 11.49
C TYR A 149 18.04 -23.19 11.45
N ASP A 150 17.03 -22.53 10.89
CA ASP A 150 15.69 -23.07 10.75
C ASP A 150 15.58 -23.91 9.48
N THR A 151 15.90 -25.18 9.59
CA THR A 151 15.95 -26.10 8.44
C THR A 151 14.60 -26.70 8.05
N THR A 152 13.52 -26.23 8.62
CA THR A 152 12.15 -26.78 8.46
C THR A 152 11.24 -25.87 7.63
N ILE A 153 11.82 -25.14 6.67
CA ILE A 153 11.04 -24.32 5.75
C ILE A 153 10.81 -25.06 4.43
#